data_129785b54bbc0e19a41c066bb8fbaf5e
#
_entry.id   129785b54bbc0e19a41c066bb8fbaf5e
#
_cell.length_a   1.000
_cell.length_b   1.000
_cell.length_c   1.000
_cell.angle_alpha   90.00
_cell.angle_beta   90.00
_cell.angle_gamma   90.00
#
_symmetry.space_group_name_H-M   'P 1'
#
loop_
_entity.id
_entity.type
_entity.pdbx_description
1 polymer ?
#
loop_
_entity_poly.entity_id
_entity_poly.type
_entity_poly.pdbx_seq_one_letter_code
_entity_poly.pdbx_strand_id
1 'polypeptide(L)'
;FIGIQFFALKSQKNIETYAYDTTKTFDNFEIRTYKSTLFTSVKLSTKNYKESSSKGFSILAGYIFGDNDRNEKIAMTSPVAMSLDDSMTMLFMVPKKFDKETLPQPNQSQIVFTEEPAKTVAAISFKGWANDEKIETYKQQLKLALDKQGITYTNRFYFLGYNAPYEVFNRKNEVIVELSKGIVDIQTN
;
A
#
# COMPACT_ATOMS: atom_id res chain seq x y z
N PHE A 1 -3.06 26.41 -9.46
CA PHE A 1 -3.70 25.15 -9.13
C PHE A 1 -3.63 24.15 -10.30
N ILE A 2 -3.99 24.57 -11.51
CA ILE A 2 -3.96 23.75 -12.74
C ILE A 2 -2.52 23.30 -13.07
N GLY A 3 -1.52 24.17 -12.88
CA GLY A 3 -0.11 23.86 -13.13
C GLY A 3 0.46 22.76 -12.25
N ILE A 4 0.04 22.71 -10.98
CA ILE A 4 0.45 21.68 -10.02
C ILE A 4 -0.14 20.33 -10.41
N GLN A 5 -1.39 20.28 -10.86
CA GLN A 5 -2.05 19.06 -11.32
C GLN A 5 -1.41 18.52 -12.60
N PHE A 6 -0.99 19.39 -13.52
CA PHE A 6 -0.31 18.99 -14.76
C PHE A 6 1.08 18.41 -14.47
N PHE A 7 1.80 18.98 -13.51
CA PHE A 7 3.08 18.47 -13.05
C PHE A 7 2.91 17.12 -12.33
N ALA A 8 1.87 16.98 -11.49
CA ALA A 8 1.53 15.74 -10.81
C ALA A 8 1.25 14.59 -11.79
N LEU A 9 0.45 14.84 -12.84
CA LEU A 9 0.15 13.86 -13.89
C LEU A 9 1.39 13.43 -14.68
N LYS A 10 2.34 14.34 -14.90
CA LYS A 10 3.60 14.04 -15.59
C LYS A 10 4.56 13.25 -14.68
N SER A 11 4.53 13.53 -13.39
CA SER A 11 5.35 12.83 -12.37
C SER A 11 4.93 11.37 -12.18
N GLN A 12 3.62 11.05 -12.27
CA GLN A 12 3.12 9.68 -12.13
C GLN A 12 3.62 8.69 -13.18
N LYS A 13 3.96 9.16 -14.40
CA LYS A 13 4.42 8.27 -15.48
C LYS A 13 5.73 7.55 -15.20
N ASN A 14 6.51 8.00 -14.23
CA ASN A 14 7.83 7.47 -13.89
C ASN A 14 7.94 6.95 -12.46
N ILE A 15 6.82 6.84 -11.71
CA ILE A 15 6.82 6.32 -10.35
C ILE A 15 6.87 4.80 -10.39
N GLU A 16 7.85 4.20 -9.70
CA GLU A 16 7.96 2.76 -9.54
C GLU A 16 6.78 2.24 -8.70
N THR A 17 6.17 1.15 -9.15
CA THR A 17 4.96 0.60 -8.54
C THR A 17 5.20 -0.79 -7.96
N TYR A 18 4.46 -1.12 -6.91
CA TYR A 18 4.43 -2.46 -6.33
C TYR A 18 3.85 -3.44 -7.35
N ALA A 19 4.73 -4.26 -7.91
CA ALA A 19 4.39 -5.16 -9.02
C ALA A 19 3.58 -6.37 -8.55
N TYR A 20 2.54 -6.68 -9.30
CA TYR A 20 1.73 -7.88 -9.12
C TYR A 20 1.28 -8.46 -10.46
N ASP A 21 0.92 -9.73 -10.42
CA ASP A 21 0.27 -10.44 -11.52
C ASP A 21 -1.19 -10.71 -11.12
N THR A 22 -2.16 -10.34 -11.96
CA THR A 22 -3.58 -10.67 -11.75
C THR A 22 -3.81 -12.11 -12.18
N THR A 23 -4.24 -12.95 -11.24
CA THR A 23 -4.50 -14.38 -11.48
C THR A 23 -5.96 -14.66 -11.80
N LYS A 24 -6.88 -13.88 -11.23
CA LYS A 24 -8.33 -14.00 -11.49
C LYS A 24 -9.05 -12.67 -11.28
N THR A 25 -10.02 -12.38 -12.14
CA THR A 25 -10.88 -11.20 -12.04
C THR A 25 -12.31 -11.62 -11.77
N PHE A 26 -12.96 -10.99 -10.80
CA PHE A 26 -14.36 -11.09 -10.47
C PHE A 26 -15.06 -9.74 -10.76
N ASP A 27 -16.38 -9.67 -10.63
CA ASP A 27 -17.14 -8.46 -10.95
C ASP A 27 -16.66 -7.22 -10.17
N ASN A 28 -16.28 -7.36 -8.90
CA ASN A 28 -15.94 -6.24 -8.02
C ASN A 28 -14.59 -6.38 -7.30
N PHE A 29 -13.86 -7.48 -7.50
CA PHE A 29 -12.52 -7.67 -6.94
C PHE A 29 -11.64 -8.53 -7.84
N GLU A 30 -10.35 -8.52 -7.57
CA GLU A 30 -9.34 -9.33 -8.26
C GLU A 30 -8.51 -10.15 -7.28
N ILE A 31 -8.04 -11.32 -7.73
CA ILE A 31 -6.99 -12.06 -7.05
C ILE A 31 -5.67 -11.74 -7.72
N ARG A 32 -4.67 -11.36 -6.94
CA ARG A 32 -3.35 -10.92 -7.39
C ARG A 32 -2.26 -11.61 -6.60
N THR A 33 -1.13 -11.89 -7.27
CA THR A 33 0.10 -12.33 -6.62
C THR A 33 1.13 -11.22 -6.66
N TYR A 34 1.53 -10.74 -5.48
CA TYR A 34 2.61 -9.77 -5.29
C TYR A 34 3.95 -10.50 -5.11
N LYS A 35 5.01 -9.91 -5.67
CA LYS A 35 6.38 -10.40 -5.47
C LYS A 35 6.92 -9.96 -4.12
N SER A 36 7.90 -10.71 -3.59
CA SER A 36 8.66 -10.27 -2.41
C SER A 36 9.25 -8.89 -2.65
N THR A 37 9.12 -8.01 -1.66
CA THR A 37 9.49 -6.60 -1.82
C THR A 37 9.89 -5.99 -0.47
N LEU A 38 10.94 -5.16 -0.50
CA LEU A 38 11.41 -4.42 0.65
C LEU A 38 10.60 -3.14 0.86
N PHE A 39 10.25 -2.83 2.10
CA PHE A 39 9.56 -1.62 2.53
C PHE A 39 10.32 -0.93 3.64
N THR A 40 10.21 0.39 3.70
CA THR A 40 10.40 1.14 4.93
C THR A 40 9.05 1.29 5.62
N SER A 41 9.02 1.09 6.93
CA SER A 41 7.77 1.07 7.68
C SER A 41 7.87 1.81 9.01
N VAL A 42 6.74 2.35 9.45
CA VAL A 42 6.57 2.95 10.77
C VAL A 42 5.27 2.49 11.40
N LYS A 43 5.37 2.01 12.64
CA LYS A 43 4.20 1.61 13.45
C LYS A 43 3.63 2.84 14.15
N LEU A 44 2.31 2.99 14.11
CA LEU A 44 1.58 4.14 14.63
C LEU A 44 0.72 3.71 15.84
N SER A 45 0.65 4.57 16.84
CA SER A 45 -0.10 4.30 18.07
C SER A 45 -1.61 4.58 17.96
N THR A 46 -2.05 5.19 16.86
CA THR A 46 -3.44 5.55 16.62
C THR A 46 -4.12 4.59 15.66
N LYS A 47 -5.44 4.38 15.84
CA LYS A 47 -6.29 3.55 14.98
C LYS A 47 -7.10 4.37 13.98
N ASN A 48 -7.03 5.70 14.04
CA ASN A 48 -7.74 6.60 13.14
C ASN A 48 -6.93 6.80 11.86
N TYR A 49 -7.54 6.51 10.69
CA TYR A 49 -6.87 6.62 9.39
C TYR A 49 -6.33 8.01 9.12
N LYS A 50 -7.11 9.07 9.36
CA LYS A 50 -6.73 10.44 9.05
C LYS A 50 -5.48 10.87 9.83
N GLU A 51 -5.43 10.57 11.11
CA GLU A 51 -4.30 10.90 11.97
C GLU A 51 -3.09 10.02 11.63
N SER A 52 -3.29 8.70 11.50
CA SER A 52 -2.25 7.75 11.14
C SER A 52 -1.65 8.04 9.78
N SER A 53 -2.48 8.36 8.76
CA SER A 53 -1.99 8.64 7.41
C SER A 53 -1.13 9.91 7.37
N SER A 54 -1.52 10.97 8.06
CA SER A 54 -0.75 12.21 8.11
C SER A 54 0.58 12.03 8.85
N LYS A 55 0.55 11.43 10.03
CA LYS A 55 1.75 11.23 10.86
C LYS A 55 2.73 10.24 10.21
N GLY A 56 2.25 9.08 9.78
CA GLY A 56 3.08 8.07 9.15
C GLY A 56 3.71 8.56 7.85
N PHE A 57 2.93 9.27 7.02
CA PHE A 57 3.44 9.86 5.79
C PHE A 57 4.54 10.88 6.07
N SER A 58 4.36 11.78 7.05
CA SER A 58 5.37 12.78 7.40
C SER A 58 6.69 12.14 7.83
N ILE A 59 6.65 11.07 8.63
CA ILE A 59 7.83 10.35 9.11
C ILE A 59 8.59 9.69 7.94
N LEU A 60 7.89 8.89 7.14
CA LEU A 60 8.52 8.16 6.03
C LEU A 60 8.93 9.10 4.88
N ALA A 61 8.16 10.16 4.61
CA ALA A 61 8.53 11.19 3.64
C ALA A 61 9.79 11.95 4.09
N GLY A 62 9.91 12.29 5.37
CA GLY A 62 11.14 12.87 5.92
C GLY A 62 12.35 12.01 5.58
N TYR A 63 12.27 10.72 5.85
CA TYR A 63 13.34 9.76 5.56
C TYR A 63 13.73 9.75 4.08
N ILE A 64 12.76 9.61 3.16
CA ILE A 64 13.06 9.55 1.72
C ILE A 64 13.51 10.90 1.14
N PHE A 65 13.22 12.01 1.80
CA PHE A 65 13.66 13.33 1.38
C PHE A 65 15.01 13.76 2.00
N GLY A 66 15.69 12.87 2.72
CA GLY A 66 17.06 13.06 3.17
C GLY A 66 17.27 13.06 4.69
N ASP A 67 16.23 12.79 5.51
CA ASP A 67 16.41 12.59 6.96
C ASP A 67 16.98 11.18 7.25
N ASN A 68 18.20 10.96 6.74
CA ASN A 68 18.95 9.72 6.88
C ASN A 68 20.46 10.03 7.00
N ASP A 69 21.26 9.04 7.36
CA ASP A 69 22.69 9.15 7.65
C ASP A 69 23.55 9.68 6.49
N ARG A 70 23.01 9.63 5.25
CA ARG A 70 23.72 10.09 4.03
C ARG A 70 23.15 11.38 3.45
N ASN A 71 22.10 11.96 4.04
CA ASN A 71 21.32 13.05 3.44
C ASN A 71 20.91 12.75 1.98
N GLU A 72 20.69 11.46 1.68
CA GLU A 72 20.38 10.97 0.34
C GLU A 72 18.87 10.99 0.08
N LYS A 73 18.49 11.48 -1.11
CA LYS A 73 17.09 11.44 -1.56
C LYS A 73 16.77 10.10 -2.20
N ILE A 74 15.72 9.44 -1.70
CA ILE A 74 15.16 8.21 -2.24
C ILE A 74 13.90 8.57 -3.03
N ALA A 75 13.73 7.97 -4.21
CA ALA A 75 12.55 8.23 -5.03
C ALA A 75 11.27 7.73 -4.36
N MET A 76 10.18 8.51 -4.48
CA MET A 76 8.86 8.08 -4.05
C MET A 76 8.35 6.94 -4.93
N THR A 77 7.67 5.98 -4.34
CA THR A 77 7.04 4.83 -5.00
C THR A 77 5.52 4.82 -4.76
N SER A 78 4.79 3.98 -5.45
CA SER A 78 3.34 3.86 -5.32
C SER A 78 2.92 2.36 -5.33
N PRO A 79 1.88 1.98 -4.60
CA PRO A 79 1.08 2.77 -3.65
C PRO A 79 1.78 2.93 -2.29
N VAL A 80 1.29 3.89 -1.49
CA VAL A 80 1.51 3.90 -0.04
C VAL A 80 0.60 2.86 0.58
N ALA A 81 1.17 1.92 1.33
CA ALA A 81 0.41 0.89 2.02
C ALA A 81 0.24 1.22 3.51
N MET A 82 -0.90 0.82 4.07
CA MET A 82 -1.18 0.93 5.50
C MET A 82 -1.87 -0.34 5.98
N SER A 83 -1.30 -1.04 6.97
CA SER A 83 -1.98 -2.17 7.60
C SER A 83 -3.22 -1.68 8.37
N LEU A 84 -4.29 -2.46 8.32
CA LEU A 84 -5.55 -2.18 9.02
C LEU A 84 -5.70 -3.04 10.28
N ASP A 85 -4.58 -3.42 10.87
CA ASP A 85 -4.52 -4.19 12.12
C ASP A 85 -4.78 -3.29 13.34
N ASP A 86 -4.76 -3.86 14.53
CA ASP A 86 -4.98 -3.14 15.79
C ASP A 86 -4.03 -1.96 16.03
N SER A 87 -2.84 -2.01 15.47
CA SER A 87 -1.91 -0.88 15.39
C SER A 87 -1.53 -0.67 13.93
N MET A 88 -1.96 0.46 13.36
CA MET A 88 -1.67 0.78 11.97
C MET A 88 -0.17 0.90 11.71
N THR A 89 0.31 0.28 10.65
CA THR A 89 1.68 0.40 10.17
C THR A 89 1.65 0.97 8.77
N MET A 90 2.35 2.09 8.56
CA MET A 90 2.51 2.64 7.22
C MET A 90 3.78 2.09 6.58
N LEU A 91 3.70 1.78 5.28
CA LEU A 91 4.78 1.19 4.52
C LEU A 91 4.97 1.96 3.21
N PHE A 92 6.22 2.35 2.92
CA PHE A 92 6.65 2.84 1.62
C PHE A 92 7.51 1.77 0.96
N MET A 93 7.15 1.37 -0.26
CA MET A 93 7.96 0.45 -1.04
C MET A 93 9.33 1.06 -1.33
N VAL A 94 10.38 0.30 -1.14
CA VAL A 94 11.74 0.70 -1.49
C VAL A 94 11.94 0.54 -3.00
N PRO A 95 12.51 1.55 -3.71
CA PRO A 95 12.87 1.41 -5.12
C PRO A 95 13.80 0.23 -5.36
N LYS A 96 13.61 -0.50 -6.45
CA LYS A 96 14.36 -1.74 -6.79
C LYS A 96 15.88 -1.58 -6.85
N LYS A 97 16.36 -0.35 -7.03
CA LYS A 97 17.80 -0.06 -7.02
C LYS A 97 18.48 -0.22 -5.66
N PHE A 98 17.71 -0.30 -4.58
CA PHE A 98 18.19 -0.50 -3.23
C PHE A 98 17.82 -1.90 -2.71
N ASP A 99 18.70 -2.43 -1.91
CA ASP A 99 18.48 -3.54 -1.01
C ASP A 99 18.65 -3.06 0.46
N LYS A 100 18.48 -3.95 1.41
CA LYS A 100 18.54 -3.63 2.84
C LYS A 100 19.93 -3.10 3.27
N GLU A 101 20.97 -3.56 2.60
CA GLU A 101 22.37 -3.21 2.88
C GLU A 101 22.75 -1.85 2.27
N THR A 102 22.14 -1.51 1.13
CA THR A 102 22.45 -0.28 0.39
C THR A 102 21.55 0.91 0.77
N LEU A 103 20.45 0.69 1.49
CA LEU A 103 19.61 1.78 1.99
C LEU A 103 20.36 2.64 3.01
N PRO A 104 20.25 4.00 2.92
CA PRO A 104 20.68 4.88 4.00
C PRO A 104 19.98 4.55 5.32
N GLN A 105 20.69 4.66 6.44
CA GLN A 105 20.08 4.41 7.75
C GLN A 105 19.18 5.58 8.16
N PRO A 106 17.96 5.34 8.65
CA PRO A 106 17.10 6.42 9.10
C PRO A 106 17.63 7.06 10.38
N ASN A 107 17.56 8.40 10.47
CA ASN A 107 17.88 9.12 11.70
C ASN A 107 16.82 8.90 12.79
N GLN A 108 15.60 8.51 12.39
CA GLN A 108 14.50 8.23 13.31
C GLN A 108 14.43 6.71 13.58
N SER A 109 14.67 6.30 14.83
CA SER A 109 14.72 4.89 15.27
C SER A 109 13.39 4.11 15.11
N GLN A 110 12.27 4.82 14.94
CA GLN A 110 10.95 4.20 14.71
C GLN A 110 10.75 3.67 13.29
N ILE A 111 11.62 4.03 12.34
CA ILE A 111 11.57 3.53 10.97
C ILE A 111 12.32 2.21 10.91
N VAL A 112 11.66 1.18 10.39
CA VAL A 112 12.24 -0.16 10.20
C VAL A 112 12.17 -0.59 8.74
N PHE A 113 13.14 -1.39 8.33
CA PHE A 113 13.13 -2.05 7.01
C PHE A 113 12.44 -3.39 7.13
N THR A 114 11.33 -3.55 6.41
CA THR A 114 10.47 -4.73 6.45
C THR A 114 10.45 -5.40 5.09
N GLU A 115 10.84 -6.66 5.03
CA GLU A 115 10.70 -7.47 3.82
C GLU A 115 9.35 -8.18 3.87
N GLU A 116 8.47 -7.81 2.93
CA GLU A 116 7.19 -8.50 2.72
C GLU A 116 7.41 -9.66 1.75
N PRO A 117 7.13 -10.91 2.14
CA PRO A 117 7.28 -12.06 1.25
C PRO A 117 6.27 -12.00 0.09
N ALA A 118 6.53 -12.79 -0.95
CA ALA A 118 5.55 -12.99 -2.01
C ALA A 118 4.23 -13.51 -1.41
N LYS A 119 3.11 -12.93 -1.84
CA LYS A 119 1.78 -13.24 -1.28
C LYS A 119 0.67 -13.13 -2.32
N THR A 120 -0.35 -13.95 -2.14
CA THR A 120 -1.59 -13.86 -2.91
C THR A 120 -2.62 -13.10 -2.11
N VAL A 121 -3.27 -12.14 -2.74
CA VAL A 121 -4.27 -11.27 -2.11
C VAL A 121 -5.53 -11.19 -2.95
N ALA A 122 -6.64 -10.85 -2.31
CA ALA A 122 -7.81 -10.30 -2.98
C ALA A 122 -7.79 -8.77 -2.84
N ALA A 123 -8.17 -8.05 -3.91
CA ALA A 123 -8.12 -6.59 -3.97
C ALA A 123 -9.43 -6.01 -4.50
N ILE A 124 -10.01 -5.05 -3.78
CA ILE A 124 -11.15 -4.24 -4.21
C ILE A 124 -10.75 -2.79 -4.35
N SER A 125 -11.11 -2.16 -5.48
CA SER A 125 -10.73 -0.78 -5.78
C SER A 125 -11.86 0.20 -5.54
N PHE A 126 -11.53 1.44 -5.14
CA PHE A 126 -12.48 2.54 -5.05
C PHE A 126 -11.85 3.89 -5.37
N LYS A 127 -12.71 4.86 -5.74
CA LYS A 127 -12.28 6.21 -6.17
C LYS A 127 -12.55 7.28 -5.10
N GLY A 128 -11.87 8.42 -5.25
CA GLY A 128 -12.06 9.60 -4.42
C GLY A 128 -11.25 9.58 -3.13
N TRP A 129 -11.59 10.45 -2.19
CA TRP A 129 -10.89 10.54 -0.91
C TRP A 129 -11.22 9.36 0.00
N ALA A 130 -10.18 8.81 0.63
CA ALA A 130 -10.30 7.77 1.64
C ALA A 130 -10.56 8.40 3.03
N ASN A 131 -11.34 7.71 3.84
CA ASN A 131 -11.56 7.96 5.25
C ASN A 131 -11.87 6.63 5.95
N ASP A 132 -11.95 6.64 7.27
CA ASP A 132 -12.17 5.41 8.06
C ASP A 132 -13.45 4.67 7.65
N GLU A 133 -14.57 5.38 7.49
CA GLU A 133 -15.86 4.81 7.11
C GLU A 133 -15.81 4.13 5.73
N LYS A 134 -15.21 4.82 4.77
CA LYS A 134 -15.11 4.31 3.39
C LYS A 134 -14.18 3.11 3.29
N ILE A 135 -13.04 3.14 3.99
CA ILE A 135 -12.12 2.00 4.05
C ILE A 135 -12.82 0.79 4.67
N GLU A 136 -13.53 0.98 5.79
CA GLU A 136 -14.28 -0.11 6.43
C GLU A 136 -15.41 -0.64 5.52
N THR A 137 -16.12 0.23 4.82
CA THR A 137 -17.16 -0.16 3.85
C THR A 137 -16.59 -1.10 2.78
N TYR A 138 -15.48 -0.75 2.16
CA TYR A 138 -14.86 -1.58 1.13
C TYR A 138 -14.23 -2.85 1.69
N LYS A 139 -13.70 -2.80 2.91
CA LYS A 139 -13.24 -4.00 3.63
C LYS A 139 -14.37 -5.00 3.84
N GLN A 140 -15.55 -4.55 4.28
CA GLN A 140 -16.72 -5.42 4.47
C GLN A 140 -17.26 -5.94 3.11
N GLN A 141 -17.29 -5.11 2.07
CA GLN A 141 -17.68 -5.56 0.74
C GLN A 141 -16.74 -6.66 0.21
N LEU A 142 -15.42 -6.52 0.42
CA LEU A 142 -14.45 -7.53 0.02
C LEU A 142 -14.67 -8.83 0.78
N LYS A 143 -14.88 -8.78 2.09
CA LYS A 143 -15.18 -9.96 2.93
C LYS A 143 -16.41 -10.70 2.43
N LEU A 144 -17.54 -9.99 2.23
CA LEU A 144 -18.77 -10.58 1.74
C LEU A 144 -18.60 -11.22 0.35
N ALA A 145 -17.82 -10.58 -0.54
CA ALA A 145 -17.55 -11.12 -1.87
C ALA A 145 -16.71 -12.40 -1.81
N LEU A 146 -15.71 -12.46 -0.95
CA LEU A 146 -14.87 -13.65 -0.73
C LEU A 146 -15.68 -14.80 -0.10
N ASP A 147 -16.46 -14.49 0.93
CA ASP A 147 -17.33 -15.48 1.59
C ASP A 147 -18.34 -16.11 0.59
N LYS A 148 -18.94 -15.28 -0.28
CA LYS A 148 -19.82 -15.74 -1.35
C LYS A 148 -19.14 -16.69 -2.34
N GLN A 149 -17.85 -16.50 -2.58
CA GLN A 149 -17.04 -17.36 -3.48
C GLN A 149 -16.40 -18.55 -2.75
N GLY A 150 -16.57 -18.67 -1.43
CA GLY A 150 -15.93 -19.71 -0.62
C GLY A 150 -14.41 -19.55 -0.54
N ILE A 151 -13.89 -18.33 -0.73
CA ILE A 151 -12.45 -18.03 -0.70
C ILE A 151 -12.04 -17.66 0.72
N THR A 152 -11.11 -18.42 1.31
CA THR A 152 -10.61 -18.17 2.66
C THR A 152 -9.49 -17.14 2.67
N TYR A 153 -9.49 -16.29 3.68
CA TYR A 153 -8.54 -15.20 3.83
C TYR A 153 -8.08 -15.07 5.29
N THR A 154 -6.98 -14.36 5.47
CA THR A 154 -6.40 -14.06 6.79
C THR A 154 -7.05 -12.79 7.39
N ASN A 155 -6.59 -12.37 8.58
CA ASN A 155 -6.97 -11.07 9.15
C ASN A 155 -6.04 -9.93 8.70
N ARG A 156 -5.10 -10.17 7.78
CA ARG A 156 -4.12 -9.18 7.31
C ARG A 156 -4.70 -8.34 6.17
N PHE A 157 -5.39 -7.28 6.56
CA PHE A 157 -5.94 -6.28 5.64
C PHE A 157 -4.98 -5.09 5.50
N TYR A 158 -4.92 -4.54 4.28
CA TYR A 158 -4.18 -3.32 3.99
C TYR A 158 -5.03 -2.35 3.17
N PHE A 159 -4.85 -1.07 3.44
CA PHE A 159 -5.26 0.01 2.57
C PHE A 159 -4.10 0.40 1.67
N LEU A 160 -4.36 0.63 0.38
CA LEU A 160 -3.38 1.10 -0.61
C LEU A 160 -3.85 2.42 -1.22
N GLY A 161 -3.06 3.48 -1.03
CA GLY A 161 -3.30 4.81 -1.61
C GLY A 161 -2.32 5.08 -2.75
N TYR A 162 -2.85 5.31 -3.95
CA TYR A 162 -2.02 5.47 -5.17
C TYR A 162 -1.65 6.90 -5.50
N ASN A 163 -2.32 7.87 -4.91
CA ASN A 163 -2.18 9.26 -5.26
C ASN A 163 -1.49 10.08 -4.17
N ALA A 164 -0.64 11.00 -4.58
CA ALA A 164 -0.04 11.96 -3.66
C ALA A 164 -1.11 12.84 -2.97
N PRO A 165 -0.83 13.39 -1.77
CA PRO A 165 -1.81 14.20 -1.03
C PRO A 165 -2.37 15.42 -1.79
N TYR A 166 -1.58 16.00 -2.71
CA TYR A 166 -1.96 17.16 -3.52
C TYR A 166 -2.73 16.81 -4.80
N GLU A 167 -2.85 15.53 -5.14
CA GLU A 167 -3.62 15.08 -6.31
C GLU A 167 -5.10 14.95 -5.92
N VAL A 168 -5.94 15.80 -6.49
CA VAL A 168 -7.37 15.85 -6.13
C VAL A 168 -8.29 15.11 -7.10
N PHE A 169 -7.80 14.84 -8.32
CA PHE A 169 -8.59 14.17 -9.37
C PHE A 169 -8.17 12.72 -9.55
N ASN A 170 -9.11 11.87 -9.98
CA ASN A 170 -8.90 10.47 -10.33
C ASN A 170 -8.18 9.64 -9.25
N ARG A 171 -8.43 9.95 -7.98
CA ARG A 171 -7.83 9.21 -6.88
C ARG A 171 -8.25 7.75 -6.93
N LYS A 172 -7.25 6.87 -6.92
CA LYS A 172 -7.40 5.42 -6.82
C LYS A 172 -6.99 4.96 -5.42
N ASN A 173 -7.82 4.15 -4.82
CA ASN A 173 -7.53 3.47 -3.56
C ASN A 173 -7.93 2.01 -3.66
N GLU A 174 -7.35 1.16 -2.83
CA GLU A 174 -7.71 -0.23 -2.73
C GLU A 174 -7.73 -0.69 -1.27
N VAL A 175 -8.58 -1.66 -0.98
CA VAL A 175 -8.46 -2.51 0.20
C VAL A 175 -8.05 -3.89 -0.31
N ILE A 176 -7.00 -4.44 0.29
CA ILE A 176 -6.53 -5.79 -0.02
C ILE A 176 -6.53 -6.66 1.24
N VAL A 177 -6.68 -7.97 1.06
CA VAL A 177 -6.52 -8.96 2.14
C VAL A 177 -5.68 -10.13 1.64
N GLU A 178 -4.78 -10.60 2.49
CA GLU A 178 -3.97 -11.79 2.21
C GLU A 178 -4.83 -13.05 2.28
N LEU A 179 -4.76 -13.87 1.22
CA LEU A 179 -5.48 -15.14 1.17
C LEU A 179 -4.78 -16.21 2.01
N SER A 180 -5.56 -17.13 2.59
CA SER A 180 -5.01 -18.27 3.33
C SER A 180 -4.26 -19.20 2.39
N LYS A 181 -3.10 -19.73 2.82
CA LYS A 181 -2.35 -20.73 2.06
C LYS A 181 -3.21 -21.99 1.90
N GLY A 182 -3.51 -22.39 0.68
CA GLY A 182 -4.31 -23.59 0.37
C GLY A 182 -5.25 -23.45 -0.83
N ILE A 183 -5.37 -22.27 -1.43
CA ILE A 183 -6.22 -22.05 -2.61
C ILE A 183 -5.33 -21.73 -3.82
N VAL A 184 -4.52 -22.70 -4.25
CA VAL A 184 -3.85 -22.64 -5.57
C VAL A 184 -4.65 -23.40 -6.64
N ASP A 185 -5.70 -24.10 -6.26
CA ASP A 185 -6.59 -24.85 -7.17
C ASP A 185 -7.98 -24.19 -7.30
N ILE A 186 -8.03 -22.93 -7.74
CA ILE A 186 -9.26 -22.48 -8.40
C ILE A 186 -9.11 -22.93 -9.85
N GLN A 187 -9.56 -24.16 -10.11
CA GLN A 187 -9.59 -24.76 -11.41
C GLN A 187 -10.17 -23.80 -12.45
N THR A 188 -9.38 -23.54 -13.49
CA THR A 188 -9.85 -23.06 -14.78
C THR A 188 -10.85 -24.09 -15.32
N ASN A 189 -12.12 -23.82 -15.19
CA ASN A 189 -13.18 -24.37 -16.03
C ASN A 189 -13.69 -23.26 -16.94
#